data_c704dd6ceedeb42af89828ebc799f21e
#
_entry.id   c704dd6ceedeb42af89828ebc799f21e
#
_cell.length_a   1.000
_cell.length_b   1.000
_cell.length_c   1.000
_cell.angle_alpha   90.00
_cell.angle_beta   90.00
_cell.angle_gamma   90.00
#
_symmetry.space_group_name_H-M   'P 1'
#
loop_
_entity.id
_entity.type
_entity.pdbx_description
1 polymer ?
#
loop_
_entity_poly.entity_id
_entity_poly.type
_entity_poly.pdbx_seq_one_letter_code
_entity_poly.pdbx_strand_id
1 'polypeptide(L)'
;MLIGAKVNIGPFVPDDYGAMYCWANDVAAARFDSAFRPVNLAEVVRQCEAAGKDASRVMFAIRKHGATAIIGYLHIQNINATHRSADLGIRIGEEKNRGAGYGKEALALGLDYCWRHLNLNRVGLIVFRNNPRAIKAYQAAGFRREGCLKKFFFIDGAFVDVLLMAAFAPSRRKSNRVGALASNTSTAAERTALRASQAA
;
A
#
# COMPACT_ATOMS: atom_id res chain seq x y z
N MET A 1 -3.22 12.49 -4.47
CA MET A 1 -2.21 11.77 -5.26
C MET A 1 -0.93 11.73 -4.46
N LEU A 2 -0.28 10.58 -4.33
CA LEU A 2 1.05 10.47 -3.71
C LEU A 2 2.09 10.59 -4.82
N ILE A 3 3.02 11.51 -4.66
CA ILE A 3 3.96 11.92 -5.71
C ILE A 3 5.35 11.37 -5.37
N GLY A 4 5.92 10.60 -6.29
CA GLY A 4 7.29 10.12 -6.23
C GLY A 4 8.16 10.76 -7.31
N ALA A 5 9.43 10.37 -7.38
CA ALA A 5 10.37 10.90 -8.37
C ALA A 5 10.12 10.34 -9.77
N LYS A 6 9.74 9.06 -9.86
CA LYS A 6 9.51 8.35 -11.14
C LYS A 6 8.04 8.08 -11.41
N VAL A 7 7.26 7.83 -10.34
CA VAL A 7 5.85 7.50 -10.45
C VAL A 7 5.01 8.25 -9.41
N ASN A 8 3.75 8.44 -9.78
CA ASN A 8 2.70 8.90 -8.89
C ASN A 8 1.70 7.77 -8.69
N ILE A 9 1.12 7.66 -7.49
CA ILE A 9 -0.02 6.77 -7.25
C ILE A 9 -1.24 7.59 -6.83
N GLY A 10 -2.39 7.24 -7.37
CA GLY A 10 -3.64 7.99 -7.14
C GLY A 10 -4.88 7.20 -7.55
N PRO A 11 -6.06 7.82 -7.51
CA PRO A 11 -7.30 7.14 -7.88
C PRO A 11 -7.31 6.74 -9.35
N PHE A 12 -8.13 5.73 -9.67
CA PHE A 12 -8.47 5.38 -11.04
C PHE A 12 -9.40 6.45 -11.64
N VAL A 13 -9.30 6.60 -12.96
CA VAL A 13 -10.22 7.36 -13.78
C VAL A 13 -10.80 6.47 -14.89
N PRO A 14 -11.93 6.80 -15.51
CA PRO A 14 -12.56 5.94 -16.54
C PRO A 14 -11.62 5.51 -17.67
N ASP A 15 -10.71 6.38 -18.09
CA ASP A 15 -9.73 6.10 -19.15
C ASP A 15 -8.74 4.95 -18.79
N ASP A 16 -8.61 4.62 -17.51
CA ASP A 16 -7.74 3.56 -17.03
C ASP A 16 -8.33 2.14 -17.26
N TYR A 17 -9.65 2.03 -17.37
CA TYR A 17 -10.34 0.73 -17.36
C TYR A 17 -9.98 -0.13 -18.56
N GLY A 18 -9.71 0.47 -19.73
CA GLY A 18 -9.24 -0.25 -20.91
C GLY A 18 -7.92 -0.96 -20.69
N ALA A 19 -6.95 -0.30 -20.05
CA ALA A 19 -5.67 -0.91 -19.72
C ALA A 19 -5.82 -2.02 -18.67
N MET A 20 -6.65 -1.80 -17.65
CA MET A 20 -6.97 -2.80 -16.63
C MET A 20 -7.59 -4.05 -17.24
N TYR A 21 -8.53 -3.88 -18.18
CA TYR A 21 -9.15 -4.98 -18.91
C TYR A 21 -8.13 -5.78 -19.72
N CYS A 22 -7.24 -5.13 -20.45
CA CYS A 22 -6.17 -5.81 -21.20
C CYS A 22 -5.26 -6.59 -20.26
N TRP A 23 -4.87 -6.03 -19.12
CA TRP A 23 -4.00 -6.73 -18.16
C TRP A 23 -4.70 -7.88 -17.45
N ALA A 24 -5.99 -7.75 -17.12
CA ALA A 24 -6.77 -8.82 -16.51
C ALA A 24 -6.87 -10.06 -17.42
N ASN A 25 -6.87 -9.83 -18.74
CA ASN A 25 -7.00 -10.88 -19.75
C ASN A 25 -5.65 -11.31 -20.38
N ASP A 26 -4.52 -10.87 -19.83
CA ASP A 26 -3.18 -11.29 -20.25
C ASP A 26 -2.83 -12.65 -19.62
N VAL A 27 -3.03 -13.73 -20.38
CA VAL A 27 -2.73 -15.11 -19.97
C VAL A 27 -1.26 -15.32 -19.61
N ALA A 28 -0.34 -14.67 -20.35
CA ALA A 28 1.09 -14.82 -20.11
C ALA A 28 1.50 -14.20 -18.77
N ALA A 29 0.85 -13.10 -18.38
CA ALA A 29 1.10 -12.46 -17.10
C ALA A 29 0.40 -13.18 -15.94
N ALA A 30 -0.73 -13.83 -16.18
CA ALA A 30 -1.49 -14.55 -15.14
C ALA A 30 -0.66 -15.63 -14.43
N ARG A 31 0.24 -16.32 -15.16
CA ARG A 31 1.14 -17.36 -14.59
C ARG A 31 2.05 -16.89 -13.45
N PHE A 32 2.15 -15.56 -13.21
CA PHE A 32 2.92 -14.98 -12.11
C PHE A 32 2.06 -14.27 -11.06
N ASP A 33 0.72 -14.35 -11.19
CA ASP A 33 -0.20 -13.60 -10.34
C ASP A 33 -1.33 -14.50 -9.80
N SER A 34 -2.08 -15.17 -10.69
CA SER A 34 -3.24 -15.98 -10.30
C SER A 34 -3.64 -16.97 -11.39
N ALA A 35 -4.52 -17.91 -11.07
CA ALA A 35 -5.17 -18.73 -12.09
C ALA A 35 -5.93 -17.83 -13.08
N PHE A 36 -5.67 -18.01 -14.37
CA PHE A 36 -6.32 -17.23 -15.40
C PHE A 36 -7.83 -17.47 -15.41
N ARG A 37 -8.58 -16.38 -15.36
CA ARG A 37 -10.02 -16.34 -15.59
C ARG A 37 -10.33 -15.16 -16.49
N PRO A 38 -10.99 -15.37 -17.64
CA PRO A 38 -11.38 -14.25 -18.49
C PRO A 38 -12.37 -13.35 -17.75
N VAL A 39 -12.16 -12.03 -17.87
CA VAL A 39 -12.97 -11.01 -17.20
C VAL A 39 -13.51 -10.06 -18.27
N ASN A 40 -14.80 -9.71 -18.21
CA ASN A 40 -15.36 -8.68 -19.10
C ASN A 40 -15.10 -7.27 -18.59
N LEU A 41 -15.21 -6.27 -19.46
CA LEU A 41 -14.93 -4.88 -19.12
C LEU A 41 -15.86 -4.37 -17.99
N ALA A 42 -17.14 -4.75 -18.01
CA ALA A 42 -18.10 -4.34 -16.98
C ALA A 42 -17.68 -4.82 -15.58
N GLU A 43 -17.11 -6.02 -15.49
CA GLU A 43 -16.61 -6.54 -14.21
C GLU A 43 -15.38 -5.77 -13.73
N VAL A 44 -14.45 -5.39 -14.64
CA VAL A 44 -13.30 -4.55 -14.30
C VAL A 44 -13.75 -3.20 -13.75
N VAL A 45 -14.70 -2.53 -14.43
CA VAL A 45 -15.28 -1.26 -13.97
C VAL A 45 -15.89 -1.44 -12.58
N ARG A 46 -16.73 -2.45 -12.40
CA ARG A 46 -17.38 -2.73 -11.11
C ARG A 46 -16.38 -2.93 -9.98
N GLN A 47 -15.27 -3.64 -10.23
CA GLN A 47 -14.23 -3.87 -9.22
C GLN A 47 -13.49 -2.57 -8.85
N CYS A 48 -13.19 -1.71 -9.82
CA CYS A 48 -12.55 -0.42 -9.57
C CYS A 48 -13.46 0.53 -8.78
N GLU A 49 -14.75 0.59 -9.13
CA GLU A 49 -15.72 1.42 -8.42
C GLU A 49 -16.02 0.90 -7.01
N ALA A 50 -16.13 -0.41 -6.84
CA ALA A 50 -16.37 -1.02 -5.54
C ALA A 50 -15.21 -0.76 -4.55
N ALA A 51 -13.98 -0.70 -5.04
CA ALA A 51 -12.83 -0.41 -4.20
C ALA A 51 -12.89 0.96 -3.52
N GLY A 52 -13.58 1.94 -4.13
CA GLY A 52 -13.79 3.26 -3.52
C GLY A 52 -14.87 3.30 -2.42
N LYS A 53 -15.67 2.24 -2.30
CA LYS A 53 -16.80 2.14 -1.35
C LYS A 53 -16.52 1.18 -0.19
N ASP A 54 -15.46 0.41 -0.27
CA ASP A 54 -15.10 -0.63 0.70
C ASP A 54 -13.93 -0.17 1.57
N ALA A 55 -14.20 0.13 2.83
CA ALA A 55 -13.19 0.57 3.79
C ALA A 55 -12.10 -0.48 4.08
N SER A 56 -12.35 -1.76 3.73
CA SER A 56 -11.36 -2.84 3.89
C SER A 56 -10.34 -2.90 2.76
N ARG A 57 -10.46 -2.03 1.74
CA ARG A 57 -9.58 -2.03 0.57
C ARG A 57 -9.31 -0.63 0.03
N VAL A 58 -8.14 -0.47 -0.55
CA VAL A 58 -7.74 0.74 -1.29
C VAL A 58 -7.03 0.30 -2.56
N MET A 59 -7.33 0.96 -3.67
CA MET A 59 -6.65 0.72 -4.95
C MET A 59 -6.08 2.03 -5.50
N PHE A 60 -4.87 1.94 -6.01
CA PHE A 60 -4.16 3.04 -6.66
C PHE A 60 -3.76 2.68 -8.08
N ALA A 61 -4.04 3.55 -9.01
CA ALA A 61 -3.43 3.58 -10.32
C ALA A 61 -1.99 4.09 -10.20
N ILE A 62 -1.06 3.47 -10.91
CA ILE A 62 0.35 3.87 -10.97
C ILE A 62 0.58 4.56 -12.31
N ARG A 63 1.08 5.80 -12.30
CA ARG A 63 1.41 6.58 -13.50
C ARG A 63 2.86 7.01 -13.44
N LYS A 64 3.52 7.12 -14.60
CA LYS A 64 4.83 7.79 -14.66
C LYS A 64 4.66 9.26 -14.26
N HIS A 65 5.68 9.82 -13.66
CA HIS A 65 5.68 11.24 -13.33
C HIS A 65 5.43 12.07 -14.60
N GLY A 66 4.46 12.97 -14.55
CA GLY A 66 4.05 13.80 -15.71
C GLY A 66 3.19 13.11 -16.76
N ALA A 67 2.84 11.83 -16.62
CA ALA A 67 1.99 11.11 -17.57
C ALA A 67 0.57 10.89 -17.03
N THR A 68 -0.41 10.85 -17.95
CA THR A 68 -1.82 10.54 -17.63
C THR A 68 -2.11 9.05 -17.68
N ALA A 69 -1.48 8.32 -18.64
CA ALA A 69 -1.69 6.89 -18.82
C ALA A 69 -1.15 6.08 -17.64
N ILE A 70 -1.91 5.08 -17.20
CA ILE A 70 -1.47 4.15 -16.17
C ILE A 70 -0.44 3.16 -16.73
N ILE A 71 0.49 2.76 -15.88
CA ILE A 71 1.47 1.70 -16.16
C ILE A 71 1.29 0.48 -15.27
N GLY A 72 0.38 0.55 -14.32
CA GLY A 72 0.11 -0.52 -13.37
C GLY A 72 -0.85 -0.07 -12.27
N TYR A 73 -1.02 -0.92 -11.29
CA TYR A 73 -1.82 -0.64 -10.11
C TYR A 73 -1.22 -1.27 -8.86
N LEU A 74 -1.59 -0.70 -7.71
CA LEU A 74 -1.31 -1.21 -6.39
C LEU A 74 -2.63 -1.32 -5.65
N HIS A 75 -2.83 -2.42 -4.92
CA HIS A 75 -3.97 -2.57 -4.05
C HIS A 75 -3.53 -2.93 -2.64
N ILE A 76 -4.28 -2.44 -1.67
CA ILE A 76 -4.20 -2.77 -0.26
C ILE A 76 -5.56 -3.36 0.08
N GLN A 77 -5.60 -4.54 0.65
CA GLN A 77 -6.83 -5.27 0.95
C GLN A 77 -6.76 -5.95 2.31
N ASN A 78 -7.89 -6.49 2.78
CA ASN A 78 -7.96 -7.10 4.10
C ASN A 78 -7.48 -6.15 5.21
N ILE A 79 -7.79 -4.84 5.05
CA ILE A 79 -7.43 -3.82 6.03
C ILE A 79 -8.16 -4.11 7.33
N ASN A 80 -7.40 -4.42 8.37
CA ASN A 80 -7.90 -4.70 9.70
C ASN A 80 -7.39 -3.61 10.67
N ALA A 81 -8.29 -2.74 11.11
CA ALA A 81 -7.95 -1.63 12.00
C ALA A 81 -7.57 -2.10 13.40
N THR A 82 -8.19 -3.19 13.90
CA THR A 82 -7.91 -3.75 15.23
C THR A 82 -6.51 -4.35 15.29
N HIS A 83 -6.15 -5.17 14.29
CA HIS A 83 -4.82 -5.79 14.21
C HIS A 83 -3.79 -4.90 13.53
N ARG A 84 -4.22 -3.76 12.96
CA ARG A 84 -3.37 -2.81 12.25
C ARG A 84 -2.56 -3.49 11.16
N SER A 85 -3.23 -4.34 10.38
CA SER A 85 -2.62 -5.15 9.32
C SER A 85 -3.42 -5.06 8.02
N ALA A 86 -2.74 -5.33 6.91
CA ALA A 86 -3.35 -5.48 5.59
C ALA A 86 -2.48 -6.37 4.69
N ASP A 87 -3.01 -6.74 3.53
CA ASP A 87 -2.27 -7.36 2.45
C ASP A 87 -2.08 -6.36 1.31
N LEU A 88 -0.92 -6.42 0.64
CA LEU A 88 -0.58 -5.54 -0.48
C LEU A 88 -0.25 -6.36 -1.71
N GLY A 89 -0.76 -5.93 -2.85
CA GLY A 89 -0.38 -6.44 -4.16
C GLY A 89 -0.06 -5.30 -5.12
N ILE A 90 0.82 -5.59 -6.09
CA ILE A 90 1.22 -4.65 -7.14
C ILE A 90 1.34 -5.36 -8.48
N ARG A 91 0.88 -4.70 -9.53
CA ARG A 91 1.10 -5.13 -10.91
C ARG A 91 1.64 -3.97 -11.74
N ILE A 92 2.74 -4.21 -12.45
CA ILE A 92 3.17 -3.39 -13.59
C ILE A 92 2.71 -4.11 -14.85
N GLY A 93 1.79 -3.49 -15.57
CA GLY A 93 1.08 -4.12 -16.68
C GLY A 93 2.03 -4.56 -17.77
N GLU A 94 2.53 -3.62 -18.55
CA GLU A 94 3.34 -3.92 -19.74
C GLU A 94 4.80 -4.22 -19.40
N GLU A 95 5.39 -5.15 -20.16
CA GLU A 95 6.77 -5.57 -19.95
C GLU A 95 7.78 -4.43 -20.11
N LYS A 96 7.57 -3.54 -21.10
CA LYS A 96 8.43 -2.35 -21.34
C LYS A 96 8.55 -1.41 -20.13
N ASN A 97 7.60 -1.46 -19.21
CA ASN A 97 7.59 -0.66 -17.98
C ASN A 97 8.23 -1.39 -16.78
N ARG A 98 8.68 -2.63 -16.98
CA ARG A 98 9.30 -3.43 -15.92
C ARG A 98 10.81 -3.20 -15.90
N GLY A 99 11.44 -3.35 -14.73
CA GLY A 99 12.90 -3.18 -14.58
C GLY A 99 13.37 -1.74 -14.36
N ALA A 100 12.57 -0.71 -14.69
CA ALA A 100 12.94 0.70 -14.56
C ALA A 100 12.81 1.28 -13.13
N GLY A 101 12.44 0.45 -12.15
CA GLY A 101 12.28 0.86 -10.75
C GLY A 101 10.90 1.41 -10.39
N TYR A 102 9.97 1.50 -11.34
CA TYR A 102 8.61 2.01 -11.10
C TYR A 102 7.86 1.22 -10.01
N GLY A 103 7.90 -0.11 -10.07
CA GLY A 103 7.27 -0.96 -9.07
C GLY A 103 7.87 -0.78 -7.68
N LYS A 104 9.21 -0.63 -7.58
CA LYS A 104 9.87 -0.40 -6.29
C LYS A 104 9.43 0.91 -5.66
N GLU A 105 9.34 1.98 -6.44
CA GLU A 105 8.92 3.28 -5.92
C GLU A 105 7.43 3.29 -5.57
N ALA A 106 6.57 2.68 -6.40
CA ALA A 106 5.15 2.54 -6.09
C ALA A 106 4.92 1.75 -4.79
N LEU A 107 5.70 0.67 -4.54
CA LEU A 107 5.68 -0.06 -3.28
C LEU A 107 6.06 0.82 -2.09
N ALA A 108 7.10 1.64 -2.23
CA ALA A 108 7.53 2.55 -1.17
C ALA A 108 6.44 3.59 -0.84
N LEU A 109 5.81 4.18 -1.85
CA LEU A 109 4.68 5.10 -1.68
C LEU A 109 3.47 4.41 -1.03
N GLY A 110 3.14 3.20 -1.47
CA GLY A 110 2.04 2.40 -0.90
C GLY A 110 2.28 2.03 0.56
N LEU A 111 3.51 1.64 0.93
CA LEU A 111 3.87 1.35 2.32
C LEU A 111 3.84 2.62 3.18
N ASP A 112 4.35 3.75 2.68
CA ASP A 112 4.26 5.04 3.41
C ASP A 112 2.80 5.41 3.67
N TYR A 113 1.91 5.19 2.70
CA TYR A 113 0.47 5.36 2.87
C TYR A 113 -0.09 4.44 3.97
N CYS A 114 0.29 3.16 3.98
CA CYS A 114 -0.13 2.22 5.02
C CYS A 114 0.27 2.69 6.43
N TRP A 115 1.50 3.19 6.57
CA TRP A 115 2.02 3.61 7.86
C TRP A 115 1.43 4.94 8.34
N ARG A 116 1.31 5.93 7.45
CA ARG A 116 0.98 7.31 7.82
C ARG A 116 -0.51 7.60 7.77
N HIS A 117 -1.25 7.00 6.83
CA HIS A 117 -2.66 7.31 6.62
C HIS A 117 -3.59 6.22 7.14
N LEU A 118 -3.21 4.95 7.05
CA LEU A 118 -4.00 3.84 7.58
C LEU A 118 -3.56 3.40 8.99
N ASN A 119 -2.48 3.99 9.54
CA ASN A 119 -1.94 3.65 10.86
C ASN A 119 -1.66 2.14 11.02
N LEU A 120 -1.30 1.45 9.94
CA LEU A 120 -0.99 0.03 9.99
C LEU A 120 0.37 -0.21 10.65
N ASN A 121 0.55 -1.42 11.19
CA ASN A 121 1.80 -1.88 11.76
C ASN A 121 2.45 -2.99 10.93
N ARG A 122 1.64 -3.73 10.17
CA ARG A 122 2.05 -4.88 9.38
C ARG A 122 1.37 -4.84 8.02
N VAL A 123 2.15 -5.05 6.96
CA VAL A 123 1.63 -5.28 5.61
C VAL A 123 2.21 -6.59 5.09
N GLY A 124 1.32 -7.54 4.79
CA GLY A 124 1.65 -8.85 4.24
C GLY A 124 1.51 -8.89 2.73
N LEU A 125 2.08 -9.93 2.13
CA LEU A 125 1.82 -10.35 0.76
C LEU A 125 2.16 -11.81 0.56
N ILE A 126 1.62 -12.39 -0.50
CA ILE A 126 2.08 -13.65 -1.05
C ILE A 126 2.73 -13.41 -2.42
N VAL A 127 3.76 -14.16 -2.73
CA VAL A 127 4.43 -14.09 -4.03
C VAL A 127 4.82 -15.48 -4.50
N PHE A 128 4.63 -15.77 -5.78
CA PHE A 128 5.01 -17.04 -6.36
C PHE A 128 6.53 -17.25 -6.24
N ARG A 129 6.95 -18.43 -5.77
CA ARG A 129 8.36 -18.76 -5.58
C ARG A 129 9.16 -18.69 -6.88
N ASN A 130 8.53 -18.95 -8.00
CA ASN A 130 9.12 -18.87 -9.34
C ASN A 130 9.09 -17.45 -9.95
N ASN A 131 8.76 -16.41 -9.16
CA ASN A 131 8.84 -15.01 -9.57
C ASN A 131 9.99 -14.25 -8.86
N PRO A 132 11.26 -14.54 -9.20
CA PRO A 132 12.43 -13.96 -8.51
C PRO A 132 12.50 -12.44 -8.67
N ARG A 133 11.94 -11.88 -9.75
CA ARG A 133 11.89 -10.43 -9.97
C ARG A 133 11.00 -9.76 -8.94
N ALA A 134 9.79 -10.26 -8.71
CA ALA A 134 8.87 -9.71 -7.72
C ALA A 134 9.45 -9.86 -6.30
N ILE A 135 10.03 -11.02 -5.98
CA ILE A 135 10.68 -11.29 -4.69
C ILE A 135 11.77 -10.24 -4.41
N LYS A 136 12.66 -9.97 -5.38
CA LYS A 136 13.71 -8.94 -5.25
C LYS A 136 13.11 -7.53 -5.06
N ALA A 137 12.03 -7.20 -5.77
CA ALA A 137 11.36 -5.92 -5.63
C ALA A 137 10.75 -5.74 -4.24
N TYR A 138 10.10 -6.76 -3.70
CA TYR A 138 9.54 -6.73 -2.34
C TYR A 138 10.63 -6.65 -1.28
N GLN A 139 11.71 -7.43 -1.41
CA GLN A 139 12.84 -7.34 -0.48
C GLN A 139 13.46 -5.94 -0.48
N ALA A 140 13.63 -5.34 -1.66
CA ALA A 140 14.15 -3.97 -1.78
C ALA A 140 13.20 -2.90 -1.22
N ALA A 141 11.90 -3.21 -1.08
CA ALA A 141 10.91 -2.36 -0.42
C ALA A 141 10.80 -2.61 1.10
N GLY A 142 11.59 -3.55 1.65
CA GLY A 142 11.61 -3.84 3.09
C GLY A 142 10.80 -5.06 3.54
N PHE A 143 10.18 -5.79 2.61
CA PHE A 143 9.52 -7.05 2.96
C PHE A 143 10.53 -8.13 3.30
N ARG A 144 10.23 -8.92 4.32
CA ARG A 144 11.01 -10.09 4.75
C ARG A 144 10.18 -11.35 4.58
N ARG A 145 10.85 -12.44 4.21
CA ARG A 145 10.20 -13.75 4.10
C ARG A 145 9.85 -14.27 5.50
N GLU A 146 8.63 -14.77 5.66
CA GLU A 146 8.14 -15.40 6.90
C GLU A 146 7.87 -16.89 6.73
N GLY A 147 7.55 -17.33 5.49
CA GLY A 147 7.22 -18.73 5.26
C GLY A 147 7.14 -19.10 3.79
N CYS A 148 6.76 -20.36 3.56
CA CYS A 148 6.51 -20.91 2.24
C CYS A 148 5.35 -21.90 2.32
N LEU A 149 4.30 -21.67 1.54
CA LEU A 149 3.21 -22.62 1.36
C LEU A 149 3.50 -23.46 0.11
N LYS A 150 3.59 -24.77 0.30
CA LYS A 150 3.88 -25.71 -0.76
C LYS A 150 2.64 -26.04 -1.57
N LYS A 151 2.79 -26.12 -2.92
CA LYS A 151 1.72 -26.53 -3.84
C LYS A 151 0.42 -25.76 -3.61
N PHE A 152 0.51 -24.45 -3.35
CA PHE A 152 -0.60 -23.65 -2.86
C PHE A 152 -1.57 -23.26 -3.99
N PHE A 153 -1.05 -22.90 -5.16
CA PHE A 153 -1.85 -22.58 -6.34
C PHE A 153 -1.67 -23.63 -7.44
N PHE A 154 -2.72 -23.86 -8.21
CA PHE A 154 -2.65 -24.63 -9.45
C PHE A 154 -2.71 -23.65 -10.63
N ILE A 155 -1.59 -23.53 -11.35
CA ILE A 155 -1.39 -22.55 -12.41
C ILE A 155 -0.82 -23.26 -13.63
N ASP A 156 -1.49 -23.11 -14.79
CA ASP A 156 -1.00 -23.62 -16.07
C ASP A 156 -0.60 -25.12 -15.99
N GLY A 157 -1.48 -25.94 -15.40
CA GLY A 157 -1.28 -27.39 -15.28
C GLY A 157 -0.34 -27.85 -14.16
N ALA A 158 0.21 -26.94 -13.34
CA ALA A 158 1.15 -27.30 -12.28
C ALA A 158 0.83 -26.63 -10.94
N PHE A 159 1.20 -27.30 -9.85
CA PHE A 159 1.13 -26.68 -8.52
C PHE A 159 2.36 -25.78 -8.28
N VAL A 160 2.11 -24.58 -7.78
CA VAL A 160 3.12 -23.56 -7.51
C VAL A 160 3.21 -23.28 -6.00
N ASP A 161 4.44 -23.23 -5.49
CA ASP A 161 4.73 -22.78 -4.13
C ASP A 161 4.62 -21.26 -4.06
N VAL A 162 4.18 -20.72 -2.91
CA VAL A 162 4.21 -19.28 -2.63
C VAL A 162 5.04 -18.98 -1.39
N LEU A 163 5.68 -17.82 -1.41
CA LEU A 163 6.34 -17.26 -0.24
C LEU A 163 5.39 -16.29 0.45
N LEU A 164 5.34 -16.37 1.76
CA LEU A 164 4.73 -15.38 2.63
C LEU A 164 5.78 -14.34 2.97
N MET A 165 5.47 -13.07 2.76
CA MET A 165 6.38 -11.97 3.09
C MET A 165 5.62 -10.86 3.83
N ALA A 166 6.32 -10.15 4.72
CA ALA A 166 5.76 -9.01 5.43
C ALA A 166 6.76 -7.86 5.58
N ALA A 167 6.23 -6.65 5.60
CA ALA A 167 6.90 -5.43 6.01
C ALA A 167 6.23 -4.86 7.27
N PHE A 168 7.01 -4.19 8.10
CA PHE A 168 6.54 -3.59 9.34
C PHE A 168 6.75 -2.08 9.33
N ALA A 169 5.84 -1.36 9.97
CA ALA A 169 6.01 0.07 10.16
C ALA A 169 7.36 0.35 10.83
N PRO A 170 8.09 1.38 10.37
CA PRO A 170 9.31 1.81 11.05
C PRO A 170 8.98 2.08 12.52
N SER A 171 9.80 1.56 13.44
CA SER A 171 9.63 1.89 14.85
C SER A 171 9.64 3.40 14.98
N ARG A 172 8.53 3.99 15.46
CA ARG A 172 8.55 5.40 15.85
C ARG A 172 9.64 5.51 16.92
N ARG A 173 10.79 6.10 16.59
CA ARG A 173 11.69 6.61 17.61
C ARG A 173 10.78 7.44 18.52
N LYS A 174 10.62 7.02 19.78
CA LYS A 174 10.03 7.86 20.80
C LYS A 174 10.81 9.16 20.75
N SER A 175 10.29 10.19 20.12
CA SER A 175 10.81 11.52 20.37
C SER A 175 10.63 11.68 21.86
N ASN A 176 11.72 11.85 22.60
CA ASN A 176 11.73 12.19 24.00
C ASN A 176 11.11 13.59 24.12
N ARG A 177 9.78 13.67 24.02
CA ARG A 177 9.02 14.78 24.56
C ARG A 177 8.72 14.49 26.04
N VAL A 178 9.78 14.19 26.78
CA VAL A 178 9.85 14.40 28.21
C VAL A 178 10.70 15.64 28.36
N GLY A 179 10.05 16.79 28.45
CA GLY A 179 10.78 18.02 28.68
C GLY A 179 10.00 19.23 28.21
N ALA A 180 9.00 19.61 28.98
CA ALA A 180 8.58 20.98 29.27
C ALA A 180 7.16 20.97 29.88
N LEU A 181 6.98 20.28 30.99
CA LEU A 181 6.14 20.83 32.03
C LEU A 181 7.05 21.82 32.76
N ALA A 182 7.29 22.94 32.12
CA ALA A 182 7.84 24.09 32.81
C ALA A 182 6.86 24.48 33.91
N SER A 183 7.34 24.33 35.13
CA SER A 183 6.82 24.83 36.35
C SER A 183 6.18 26.23 36.21
N ASN A 184 4.84 26.26 36.13
CA ASN A 184 4.10 27.48 36.44
C ASN A 184 3.92 27.50 37.95
N THR A 185 4.99 27.85 38.67
CA THR A 185 4.90 28.37 40.03
C THR A 185 4.44 29.80 39.91
N SER A 186 3.13 30.00 39.69
CA SER A 186 2.49 31.28 40.01
C SER A 186 2.54 31.43 41.52
N THR A 187 3.30 32.39 41.97
CA THR A 187 3.47 32.73 43.38
C THR A 187 2.15 33.18 43.98
N ALA A 188 1.94 32.82 45.29
CA ALA A 188 0.71 33.12 46.03
C ALA A 188 0.33 34.63 46.01
N ALA A 189 1.26 35.52 45.69
CA ALA A 189 1.03 36.96 45.57
C ALA A 189 0.14 37.36 44.37
N GLU A 190 0.22 36.66 43.24
CA GLU A 190 -0.63 36.96 42.04
C GLU A 190 -2.09 36.53 42.22
N ARG A 191 -2.37 35.54 43.04
CA ARG A 191 -3.75 35.08 43.34
C ARG A 191 -4.48 36.05 44.27
N THR A 192 -3.78 36.80 45.11
CA THR A 192 -4.36 37.79 46.02
C THR A 192 -4.75 39.05 45.29
N ALA A 193 -3.95 39.49 44.27
CA ALA A 193 -4.26 40.63 43.46
C ALA A 193 -5.49 40.46 42.56
N LEU A 194 -5.74 39.27 42.05
CA LEU A 194 -6.88 39.01 41.15
C LEU A 194 -8.23 38.95 41.93
N ARG A 195 -8.22 38.63 43.25
CA ARG A 195 -9.44 38.64 44.09
C ARG A 195 -9.84 40.04 44.58
N ALA A 196 -8.91 40.97 44.65
CA ALA A 196 -9.22 42.34 45.02
C ALA A 196 -9.83 43.19 43.90
N SER A 197 -9.64 42.78 42.64
CA SER A 197 -10.17 43.50 41.47
C SER A 197 -11.62 43.05 41.07
N GLN A 198 -12.20 42.05 41.71
CA GLN A 198 -13.58 41.58 41.43
C GLN A 198 -14.59 41.96 42.52
N ALA A 199 -14.18 42.78 43.53
CA ALA A 199 -15.03 43.20 44.62
C ALA A 199 -15.15 44.73 44.74
N ALA A 200 -14.95 45.48 43.62
CA ALA A 200 -15.21 46.90 43.52
C ALA A 200 -16.19 47.21 42.41
#